data_a45d567370e2db0ab23d4be933e90541
#
_entry.id   a45d567370e2db0ab23d4be933e90541
#
_cell.length_a   1.000
_cell.length_b   1.000
_cell.length_c   1.000
_cell.angle_alpha   90.00
_cell.angle_beta   90.00
_cell.angle_gamma   90.00
#
_symmetry.space_group_name_H-M   'P 1'
#
loop_
_entity.id
_entity.type
_entity.pdbx_description
1 polymer ?
#
loop_
_entity_poly.entity_id
_entity_poly.type
_entity_poly.pdbx_seq_one_letter_code
_entity_poly.pdbx_strand_id
1 'polypeptide(L)'
;MKKLLFFLLALMLSQFAYAESGASADFVLKDMAGNKHQLSAYKGKWVLVNYWATWCPPCLEEVPDLVNLYDHRKQKDLMVLGVVFDYKNIKEVSEYVDDMLMSYPIVLGDDSVTAQIGSAGVLPTTFIYNPQGKLVKIKRGIITRAFIENMISGKK
;
A
#
# COMPACT_ATOMS: atom_id res chain seq x y z
N MET A 1 18.68 18.56 51.41
CA MET A 1 18.22 17.24 51.02
C MET A 1 16.87 17.28 50.25
N LYS A 2 15.85 18.02 50.71
CA LYS A 2 14.54 18.11 50.01
C LYS A 2 14.61 18.73 48.59
N LYS A 3 15.48 19.74 48.37
CA LYS A 3 15.64 20.39 47.05
C LYS A 3 16.32 19.51 46.00
N LEU A 4 17.19 18.59 46.41
CA LEU A 4 17.89 17.66 45.53
C LEU A 4 16.93 16.55 45.03
N LEU A 5 15.99 16.14 45.89
CA LEU A 5 14.98 15.11 45.53
C LEU A 5 13.97 15.59 44.47
N PHE A 6 13.62 16.91 44.54
CA PHE A 6 12.73 17.53 43.53
C PHE A 6 13.40 17.64 42.14
N PHE A 7 14.71 17.89 42.09
CA PHE A 7 15.45 17.95 40.82
C PHE A 7 15.60 16.59 40.17
N LEU A 8 15.79 15.53 40.95
CA LEU A 8 15.88 14.16 40.43
C LEU A 8 14.51 13.64 39.95
N LEU A 9 13.42 14.04 40.60
CA LEU A 9 12.06 13.67 40.16
C LEU A 9 11.66 14.39 38.85
N ALA A 10 12.09 15.64 38.66
CA ALA A 10 11.85 16.40 37.44
C ALA A 10 12.62 15.84 36.21
N LEU A 11 13.82 15.25 36.42
CA LEU A 11 14.62 14.64 35.37
C LEU A 11 14.02 13.28 34.88
N MET A 12 13.30 12.56 35.75
CA MET A 12 12.67 11.29 35.43
C MET A 12 11.37 11.43 34.58
N LEU A 13 10.74 12.61 34.59
CA LEU A 13 9.52 12.90 33.85
C LEU A 13 9.77 13.35 32.41
N SER A 14 11.02 13.64 32.04
CA SER A 14 11.35 14.10 30.66
C SER A 14 11.62 12.97 29.65
N GLN A 15 11.54 11.70 30.05
CA GLN A 15 11.86 10.56 29.19
C GLN A 15 10.66 9.92 28.48
N PHE A 16 9.46 10.50 28.61
CA PHE A 16 8.24 9.89 28.03
C PHE A 16 7.75 10.50 26.71
N ALA A 17 8.59 11.16 25.93
CA ALA A 17 8.17 11.84 24.70
C ALA A 17 8.98 11.50 23.45
N TYR A 18 9.38 10.23 23.29
CA TYR A 18 9.78 9.71 21.97
C TYR A 18 8.91 8.51 21.61
N ALA A 19 7.62 8.76 21.41
CA ALA A 19 6.82 7.90 20.56
C ALA A 19 7.25 8.21 19.13
N GLU A 20 8.15 7.42 18.57
CA GLU A 20 8.40 7.38 17.14
C GLU A 20 7.07 7.05 16.44
N SER A 21 6.35 8.09 16.03
CA SER A 21 5.23 7.94 15.13
C SER A 21 5.80 7.62 13.73
N GLY A 22 6.16 6.38 13.53
CA GLY A 22 6.33 5.81 12.20
C GLY A 22 4.97 5.73 11.50
N ALA A 23 4.19 6.81 11.56
CA ALA A 23 2.95 6.94 10.81
C ALA A 23 3.37 7.06 9.35
N SER A 24 3.12 6.01 8.56
CA SER A 24 3.05 6.13 7.13
C SER A 24 2.11 7.28 6.80
N ALA A 25 2.50 8.19 5.89
CA ALA A 25 1.63 9.27 5.46
C ALA A 25 0.29 8.67 5.02
N ASP A 26 -0.82 9.24 5.50
CA ASP A 26 -2.18 8.79 5.14
C ASP A 26 -2.47 9.22 3.70
N PHE A 27 -2.11 8.39 2.74
CA PHE A 27 -2.32 8.69 1.34
C PHE A 27 -3.82 8.81 1.01
N VAL A 28 -4.10 9.63 0.00
CA VAL A 28 -5.42 9.80 -0.60
C VAL A 28 -5.28 9.69 -2.11
N LEU A 29 -5.80 8.60 -2.67
CA LEU A 29 -5.77 8.31 -4.09
C LEU A 29 -7.19 8.37 -4.67
N LYS A 30 -7.30 8.66 -5.97
CA LYS A 30 -8.56 8.62 -6.71
C LYS A 30 -8.44 7.59 -7.83
N ASP A 31 -9.38 6.64 -7.89
CA ASP A 31 -9.42 5.64 -8.95
C ASP A 31 -10.03 6.18 -10.26
N MET A 32 -9.94 5.40 -11.34
CA MET A 32 -10.49 5.77 -12.64
C MET A 32 -12.01 5.92 -12.63
N ALA A 33 -12.72 5.27 -11.71
CA ALA A 33 -14.16 5.43 -11.52
C ALA A 33 -14.53 6.68 -10.70
N GLY A 34 -13.53 7.40 -10.18
CA GLY A 34 -13.71 8.62 -9.39
C GLY A 34 -13.84 8.39 -7.89
N ASN A 35 -13.75 7.16 -7.39
CA ASN A 35 -13.81 6.86 -5.97
C ASN A 35 -12.52 7.27 -5.27
N LYS A 36 -12.68 7.76 -4.02
CA LYS A 36 -11.57 8.15 -3.16
C LYS A 36 -11.12 6.97 -2.28
N HIS A 37 -9.83 6.68 -2.29
CA HIS A 37 -9.18 5.65 -1.49
C HIS A 37 -8.21 6.31 -0.51
N GLN A 38 -8.55 6.35 0.77
CA GLN A 38 -7.71 6.87 1.82
C GLN A 38 -7.20 5.71 2.69
N LEU A 39 -5.90 5.67 3.00
CA LEU A 39 -5.30 4.56 3.75
C LEU A 39 -5.99 4.34 5.10
N SER A 40 -6.30 5.42 5.82
CA SER A 40 -6.97 5.34 7.12
C SER A 40 -8.39 4.77 7.07
N ALA A 41 -9.06 4.80 5.90
CA ALA A 41 -10.36 4.15 5.70
C ALA A 41 -10.25 2.61 5.63
N TYR A 42 -9.05 2.08 5.46
CA TYR A 42 -8.78 0.65 5.40
C TYR A 42 -8.20 0.07 6.69
N LYS A 43 -8.33 0.77 7.82
CA LYS A 43 -7.91 0.22 9.12
C LYS A 43 -8.55 -1.14 9.36
N GLY A 44 -7.75 -2.10 9.83
CA GLY A 44 -8.17 -3.49 9.99
C GLY A 44 -7.92 -4.37 8.76
N LYS A 45 -7.55 -3.79 7.62
CA LYS A 45 -7.19 -4.52 6.40
C LYS A 45 -5.71 -4.33 6.04
N TRP A 46 -5.14 -5.34 5.44
CA TRP A 46 -3.91 -5.20 4.66
C TRP A 46 -4.21 -4.38 3.40
N VAL A 47 -3.31 -3.49 3.00
CA VAL A 47 -3.46 -2.71 1.78
C VAL A 47 -2.23 -2.93 0.90
N LEU A 48 -2.47 -3.39 -0.33
CA LEU A 48 -1.46 -3.54 -1.37
C LEU A 48 -1.63 -2.39 -2.36
N VAL A 49 -0.59 -1.57 -2.53
CA VAL A 49 -0.51 -0.57 -3.60
C VAL A 49 0.50 -1.10 -4.61
N ASN A 50 -0.01 -1.61 -5.73
CA ASN A 50 0.77 -2.28 -6.77
C ASN A 50 1.00 -1.34 -7.94
N TYR A 51 2.28 -1.04 -8.22
CA TYR A 51 2.72 -0.23 -9.35
C TYR A 51 2.99 -1.11 -10.57
N TRP A 52 2.35 -0.79 -11.69
CA TRP A 52 2.39 -1.58 -12.90
C TRP A 52 2.32 -0.70 -14.17
N ALA A 53 2.51 -1.30 -15.34
CA ALA A 53 2.30 -0.66 -16.64
C ALA A 53 1.73 -1.65 -17.67
N THR A 54 1.03 -1.16 -18.67
CA THR A 54 0.42 -1.97 -19.75
C THR A 54 1.45 -2.73 -20.58
N TRP A 55 2.64 -2.19 -20.72
CA TRP A 55 3.76 -2.75 -21.49
C TRP A 55 4.72 -3.59 -20.64
N CYS A 56 4.42 -3.89 -19.39
CA CYS A 56 5.31 -4.59 -18.46
C CYS A 56 4.96 -6.07 -18.36
N PRO A 57 5.66 -7.00 -19.08
CA PRO A 57 5.30 -8.42 -19.07
C PRO A 57 5.26 -9.06 -17.67
N PRO A 58 6.24 -8.83 -16.76
CA PRO A 58 6.15 -9.42 -15.42
C PRO A 58 4.99 -8.83 -14.58
N CYS A 59 4.49 -7.62 -14.91
CA CYS A 59 3.29 -7.09 -14.25
C CYS A 59 2.04 -7.89 -14.62
N LEU A 60 1.99 -8.42 -15.87
CA LEU A 60 0.88 -9.23 -16.36
C LEU A 60 0.78 -10.56 -15.63
N GLU A 61 1.94 -11.13 -15.30
CA GLU A 61 2.01 -12.44 -14.65
C GLU A 61 1.39 -12.43 -13.25
N GLU A 62 1.43 -11.30 -12.53
CA GLU A 62 0.89 -11.20 -11.17
C GLU A 62 -0.60 -10.83 -11.12
N VAL A 63 -1.20 -10.30 -12.21
CA VAL A 63 -2.60 -9.86 -12.25
C VAL A 63 -3.58 -10.93 -11.79
N PRO A 64 -3.53 -12.20 -12.27
CA PRO A 64 -4.46 -13.24 -11.83
C PRO A 64 -4.40 -13.50 -10.32
N ASP A 65 -3.22 -13.46 -9.71
CA ASP A 65 -3.04 -13.63 -8.28
C ASP A 65 -3.62 -12.44 -7.49
N LEU A 66 -3.42 -11.20 -7.97
CA LEU A 66 -3.97 -10.00 -7.35
C LEU A 66 -5.50 -9.94 -7.46
N VAL A 67 -6.08 -10.29 -8.61
CA VAL A 67 -7.53 -10.40 -8.82
C VAL A 67 -8.12 -11.43 -7.85
N ASN A 68 -7.52 -12.63 -7.80
CA ASN A 68 -7.97 -13.69 -6.89
C ASN A 68 -7.94 -13.25 -5.42
N LEU A 69 -6.84 -12.65 -4.99
CA LEU A 69 -6.69 -12.13 -3.62
C LEU A 69 -7.74 -11.07 -3.31
N TYR A 70 -7.94 -10.10 -4.21
CA TYR A 70 -8.91 -9.04 -4.03
C TYR A 70 -10.33 -9.59 -3.93
N ASP A 71 -10.76 -10.41 -4.87
CA ASP A 71 -12.13 -10.92 -4.91
C ASP A 71 -12.51 -11.79 -3.70
N HIS A 72 -11.57 -12.59 -3.21
CA HIS A 72 -11.81 -13.45 -2.05
C HIS A 72 -11.67 -12.74 -0.71
N ARG A 73 -10.97 -11.60 -0.63
CA ARG A 73 -10.57 -10.97 0.64
C ARG A 73 -11.02 -9.52 0.82
N LYS A 74 -11.50 -8.83 -0.24
CA LYS A 74 -11.89 -7.39 -0.18
C LYS A 74 -12.92 -7.07 0.90
N GLN A 75 -13.81 -8.01 1.21
CA GLN A 75 -14.82 -7.85 2.27
C GLN A 75 -14.30 -8.23 3.67
N LYS A 76 -13.12 -8.83 3.75
CA LYS A 76 -12.56 -9.33 5.01
C LYS A 76 -11.40 -8.44 5.49
N ASP A 77 -10.25 -8.65 4.93
CA ASP A 77 -8.99 -8.20 5.51
C ASP A 77 -7.93 -7.73 4.50
N LEU A 78 -8.29 -7.58 3.22
CA LEU A 78 -7.35 -7.12 2.18
C LEU A 78 -8.00 -6.10 1.25
N MET A 79 -7.23 -5.08 0.89
CA MET A 79 -7.49 -4.14 -0.20
C MET A 79 -6.33 -4.16 -1.18
N VAL A 80 -6.64 -4.13 -2.48
CA VAL A 80 -5.65 -3.98 -3.56
C VAL A 80 -5.98 -2.71 -4.33
N LEU A 81 -4.97 -1.88 -4.57
CA LEU A 81 -5.02 -0.70 -5.43
C LEU A 81 -3.95 -0.85 -6.50
N GLY A 82 -4.32 -0.93 -7.76
CA GLY A 82 -3.39 -0.94 -8.88
C GLY A 82 -3.09 0.50 -9.31
N VAL A 83 -1.82 0.88 -9.36
CA VAL A 83 -1.39 2.20 -9.84
C VAL A 83 -0.66 2.01 -11.15
N VAL A 84 -1.24 2.48 -12.25
CA VAL A 84 -0.67 2.36 -13.59
C VAL A 84 0.20 3.58 -13.91
N PHE A 85 1.41 3.32 -14.39
CA PHE A 85 2.36 4.34 -14.84
C PHE A 85 2.69 4.18 -16.32
N ASP A 86 3.19 5.27 -16.93
CA ASP A 86 3.75 5.28 -18.28
C ASP A 86 2.79 4.68 -19.33
N TYR A 87 1.54 5.12 -19.29
CA TYR A 87 0.47 4.77 -20.24
C TYR A 87 0.29 5.89 -21.27
N LYS A 88 -0.15 5.55 -22.49
CA LYS A 88 -0.36 6.53 -23.57
C LYS A 88 -1.61 7.38 -23.37
N ASN A 89 -2.68 6.75 -22.93
CA ASN A 89 -3.97 7.39 -22.68
C ASN A 89 -4.87 6.50 -21.81
N ILE A 90 -5.94 7.10 -21.26
CA ILE A 90 -6.87 6.41 -20.35
C ILE A 90 -7.61 5.26 -21.05
N LYS A 91 -7.89 5.39 -22.36
CA LYS A 91 -8.58 4.36 -23.12
C LYS A 91 -7.76 3.07 -23.18
N GLU A 92 -6.45 3.17 -23.46
CA GLU A 92 -5.53 2.02 -23.43
C GLU A 92 -5.55 1.32 -22.07
N VAL A 93 -5.53 2.09 -20.97
CA VAL A 93 -5.60 1.52 -19.62
C VAL A 93 -6.92 0.79 -19.39
N SER A 94 -8.05 1.41 -19.80
CA SER A 94 -9.37 0.81 -19.62
C SER A 94 -9.52 -0.50 -20.40
N GLU A 95 -9.13 -0.51 -21.67
CA GLU A 95 -9.14 -1.72 -22.51
C GLU A 95 -8.30 -2.83 -21.87
N TYR A 96 -7.12 -2.48 -21.37
CA TYR A 96 -6.24 -3.43 -20.72
C TYR A 96 -6.83 -4.00 -19.41
N VAL A 97 -7.43 -3.14 -18.58
CA VAL A 97 -8.10 -3.53 -17.32
C VAL A 97 -9.24 -4.52 -17.61
N ASP A 98 -10.03 -4.25 -18.67
CA ASP A 98 -11.13 -5.11 -19.10
C ASP A 98 -10.62 -6.45 -19.64
N ASP A 99 -9.61 -6.45 -20.51
CA ASP A 99 -9.02 -7.66 -21.11
C ASP A 99 -8.39 -8.58 -20.05
N MET A 100 -7.76 -7.99 -19.03
CA MET A 100 -7.12 -8.73 -17.94
C MET A 100 -8.07 -9.03 -16.77
N LEU A 101 -9.35 -8.65 -16.88
CA LEU A 101 -10.38 -8.84 -15.85
C LEU A 101 -9.95 -8.31 -14.46
N MET A 102 -9.27 -7.17 -14.44
CA MET A 102 -8.83 -6.56 -13.20
C MET A 102 -10.02 -6.04 -12.39
N SER A 103 -10.38 -6.72 -11.31
CA SER A 103 -11.55 -6.39 -10.48
C SER A 103 -11.25 -5.39 -9.37
N TYR A 104 -9.99 -5.09 -9.10
CA TYR A 104 -9.57 -4.12 -8.08
C TYR A 104 -9.46 -2.69 -8.65
N PRO A 105 -9.61 -1.65 -7.80
CA PRO A 105 -9.52 -0.26 -8.23
C PRO A 105 -8.18 0.09 -8.89
N ILE A 106 -8.27 0.84 -10.01
CA ILE A 106 -7.12 1.31 -10.77
C ILE A 106 -6.99 2.81 -10.61
N VAL A 107 -5.81 3.25 -10.21
CA VAL A 107 -5.40 4.64 -10.04
C VAL A 107 -4.44 5.02 -11.17
N LEU A 108 -4.62 6.18 -11.76
CA LEU A 108 -3.65 6.74 -12.71
C LEU A 108 -2.46 7.31 -11.94
N GLY A 109 -1.28 6.74 -12.17
CA GLY A 109 -0.05 7.13 -11.49
C GLY A 109 0.51 8.45 -12.05
N ASP A 110 0.93 9.32 -11.16
CA ASP A 110 1.59 10.59 -11.44
C ASP A 110 2.56 10.97 -10.30
N ASP A 111 3.15 12.15 -10.39
CA ASP A 111 4.07 12.68 -9.36
C ASP A 111 3.37 12.86 -8.00
N SER A 112 2.07 13.18 -8.00
CA SER A 112 1.28 13.34 -6.77
C SER A 112 1.10 12.00 -6.05
N VAL A 113 0.82 10.92 -6.80
CA VAL A 113 0.74 9.55 -6.27
C VAL A 113 2.10 9.12 -5.73
N THR A 114 3.16 9.36 -6.50
CA THR A 114 4.55 9.02 -6.10
C THR A 114 4.98 9.77 -4.83
N ALA A 115 4.59 11.05 -4.69
CA ALA A 115 4.89 11.83 -3.49
C ALA A 115 4.21 11.29 -2.23
N GLN A 116 3.04 10.65 -2.36
CA GLN A 116 2.28 10.09 -1.24
C GLN A 116 2.71 8.66 -0.86
N ILE A 117 3.08 7.84 -1.84
CA ILE A 117 3.38 6.40 -1.66
C ILE A 117 4.89 6.14 -1.63
N GLY A 118 5.64 6.81 -2.50
CA GLY A 118 7.05 6.59 -2.74
C GLY A 118 7.34 6.16 -4.18
N SER A 119 8.60 6.27 -4.58
CA SER A 119 9.06 5.84 -5.90
C SER A 119 9.33 4.33 -5.94
N ALA A 120 8.92 3.69 -7.02
CA ALA A 120 9.16 2.26 -7.23
C ALA A 120 10.58 1.96 -7.73
N GLY A 121 11.09 2.75 -8.67
CA GLY A 121 12.36 2.54 -9.38
C GLY A 121 12.30 1.42 -10.42
N VAL A 122 11.50 0.37 -10.20
CA VAL A 122 11.27 -0.77 -11.12
C VAL A 122 9.82 -1.22 -11.08
N LEU A 123 9.34 -1.88 -12.16
CA LEU A 123 8.01 -2.48 -12.21
C LEU A 123 8.11 -4.02 -12.38
N PRO A 124 7.19 -4.77 -11.78
CA PRO A 124 6.20 -4.31 -10.79
C PRO A 124 6.84 -4.03 -9.43
N THR A 125 6.21 -3.15 -8.65
CA THR A 125 6.56 -2.94 -7.24
C THR A 125 5.29 -2.81 -6.41
N THR A 126 5.21 -3.54 -5.30
CA THR A 126 4.07 -3.50 -4.39
C THR A 126 4.48 -2.95 -3.04
N PHE A 127 3.84 -1.86 -2.63
CA PHE A 127 3.91 -1.31 -1.28
C PHE A 127 2.84 -1.98 -0.42
N ILE A 128 3.25 -2.53 0.73
CA ILE A 128 2.39 -3.37 1.58
C ILE A 128 2.23 -2.70 2.93
N TYR A 129 1.00 -2.33 3.24
CA TYR A 129 0.60 -1.73 4.51
C TYR A 129 -0.12 -2.77 5.36
N ASN A 130 0.21 -2.79 6.66
CA ASN A 130 -0.47 -3.67 7.62
C ASN A 130 -1.84 -3.11 8.06
N PRO A 131 -2.64 -3.85 8.84
CA PRO A 131 -3.96 -3.41 9.32
C PRO A 131 -3.95 -2.12 10.16
N GLN A 132 -2.78 -1.71 10.67
CA GLN A 132 -2.60 -0.44 11.39
C GLN A 132 -2.30 0.74 10.45
N GLY A 133 -2.21 0.49 9.13
CA GLY A 133 -1.86 1.50 8.13
C GLY A 133 -0.36 1.82 8.07
N LYS A 134 0.49 0.97 8.63
CA LYS A 134 1.95 1.13 8.58
C LYS A 134 2.51 0.43 7.35
N LEU A 135 3.36 1.09 6.56
CA LEU A 135 4.14 0.46 5.50
C LEU A 135 5.12 -0.54 6.13
N VAL A 136 4.95 -1.82 5.83
CA VAL A 136 5.75 -2.89 6.43
C VAL A 136 6.68 -3.57 5.43
N LYS A 137 6.39 -3.44 4.12
CA LYS A 137 7.24 -4.02 3.08
C LYS A 137 7.06 -3.31 1.74
N ILE A 138 8.16 -3.22 1.00
CA ILE A 138 8.17 -2.86 -0.42
C ILE A 138 8.70 -4.09 -1.16
N LYS A 139 7.84 -4.74 -1.95
CA LYS A 139 8.19 -5.92 -2.76
C LYS A 139 8.44 -5.46 -4.19
N ARG A 140 9.69 -5.56 -4.63
CA ARG A 140 10.09 -5.33 -6.03
C ARG A 140 10.06 -6.65 -6.80
N GLY A 141 9.60 -6.60 -8.06
CA GLY A 141 9.32 -7.78 -8.88
C GLY A 141 8.00 -8.45 -8.52
N ILE A 142 7.66 -9.49 -9.27
CA ILE A 142 6.39 -10.22 -9.20
C ILE A 142 6.02 -10.57 -7.76
N ILE A 143 4.77 -10.33 -7.41
CA ILE A 143 4.17 -10.75 -6.15
C ILE A 143 3.22 -11.91 -6.40
N THR A 144 3.25 -12.92 -5.52
CA THR A 144 2.37 -14.09 -5.65
C THR A 144 1.33 -14.13 -4.56
N ARG A 145 0.21 -14.79 -4.84
CA ARG A 145 -0.82 -15.07 -3.84
C ARG A 145 -0.24 -15.73 -2.60
N ALA A 146 0.59 -16.76 -2.77
CA ALA A 146 1.21 -17.49 -1.66
C ALA A 146 2.06 -16.58 -0.76
N PHE A 147 2.83 -15.65 -1.38
CA PHE A 147 3.61 -14.67 -0.63
C PHE A 147 2.73 -13.80 0.28
N ILE A 148 1.63 -13.28 -0.24
CA ILE A 148 0.71 -12.42 0.52
C ILE A 148 -0.02 -13.22 1.60
N GLU A 149 -0.53 -14.41 1.29
CA GLU A 149 -1.22 -15.28 2.26
C GLU A 149 -0.30 -15.68 3.42
N ASN A 150 0.97 -15.99 3.16
CA ASN A 150 1.95 -16.27 4.20
C ASN A 150 2.20 -15.04 5.09
N MET A 151 2.33 -13.84 4.48
CA MET A 151 2.51 -12.61 5.23
C MET A 151 1.32 -12.29 6.13
N ILE A 152 0.10 -12.40 5.62
CA ILE A 152 -1.15 -12.14 6.36
C ILE A 152 -1.32 -13.14 7.51
N SER A 153 -0.97 -14.41 7.28
CA SER A 153 -1.10 -15.48 8.30
C SER A 153 0.04 -15.49 9.32
N GLY A 154 1.04 -14.62 9.17
CA GLY A 154 2.23 -14.61 10.04
C GLY A 154 3.13 -15.84 9.90
N LYS A 155 2.93 -16.65 8.87
CA LYS A 155 3.82 -17.79 8.56
C LYS A 155 5.12 -17.27 7.94
N LYS A 156 6.24 -17.65 8.55
CA LYS A 156 7.60 -17.41 8.02
C LYS A 156 7.96 -18.42 6.96
#